data_a497a393a02f71f3732ae8d35fca7b39
#
_entry.id   a497a393a02f71f3732ae8d35fca7b39
#
_cell.length_a   1.000
_cell.length_b   1.000
_cell.length_c   1.000
_cell.angle_alpha   90.00
_cell.angle_beta   90.00
_cell.angle_gamma   90.00
#
_symmetry.space_group_name_H-M   'P 1'
#
loop_
_entity.id
_entity.type
_entity.pdbx_description
1 polymer ?
#
loop_
_entity_poly.entity_id
_entity_poly.type
_entity_poly.pdbx_seq_one_letter_code
_entity_poly.pdbx_strand_id
1 'polypeptide(L)'
;MQRVTGIGGVFFKARDADSLRAWYKRHLGLDIQDWGGLALPPPPTQPAGSKTPLASHTTWCIFPADSDYFGGTRGAPFMVNYRVADLDGLLALLKREGCAVDDKTEVSEYGRFGWVTDPEGNRVELWQPPA
;
A
#
# COMPACT_ATOMS: atom_id res chain seq x y z
N MET A 1 0.38 20.03 11.04
CA MET A 1 -0.08 19.13 9.95
C MET A 1 -0.14 17.70 10.47
N GLN A 2 -1.27 17.05 10.32
CA GLN A 2 -1.36 15.61 10.58
C GLN A 2 -0.75 14.87 9.38
N ARG A 3 0.31 14.12 9.63
CA ARG A 3 1.06 13.49 8.53
C ARG A 3 0.43 12.17 8.10
N VAL A 4 0.52 11.15 8.96
CA VAL A 4 -0.05 9.83 8.68
C VAL A 4 -1.38 9.69 9.38
N THR A 5 -2.40 9.24 8.66
CA THR A 5 -3.75 9.07 9.21
C THR A 5 -4.13 7.61 9.42
N GLY A 6 -3.35 6.68 8.90
CA GLY A 6 -3.62 5.25 9.08
C GLY A 6 -2.74 4.39 8.18
N ILE A 7 -2.91 3.08 8.31
CA ILE A 7 -2.28 2.10 7.42
C ILE A 7 -3.20 1.89 6.23
N GLY A 8 -2.70 2.21 5.03
CA GLY A 8 -3.47 2.03 3.80
C GLY A 8 -3.26 0.68 3.14
N GLY A 9 -2.10 0.04 3.40
CA GLY A 9 -1.85 -1.26 2.82
C GLY A 9 -0.63 -1.96 3.39
N VAL A 10 -0.62 -3.28 3.28
CA VAL A 10 0.51 -4.13 3.63
C VAL A 10 0.81 -5.01 2.43
N PHE A 11 2.03 -4.93 1.92
CA PHE A 11 2.46 -5.66 0.73
C PHE A 11 3.71 -6.46 1.07
N PHE A 12 3.78 -7.68 0.57
CA PHE A 12 4.97 -8.50 0.78
C PHE A 12 5.22 -9.41 -0.40
N LYS A 13 6.47 -9.87 -0.52
CA LYS A 13 6.91 -10.70 -1.64
C LYS A 13 6.87 -12.17 -1.28
N ALA A 14 6.67 -13.01 -2.30
CA ALA A 14 6.74 -14.44 -2.16
C ALA A 14 7.49 -15.06 -3.33
N ARG A 15 8.25 -16.11 -3.05
CA ARG A 15 8.95 -16.87 -4.11
C ARG A 15 7.96 -17.59 -5.02
N ASP A 16 6.90 -18.12 -4.43
CA ASP A 16 5.77 -18.72 -5.16
C ASP A 16 4.49 -18.02 -4.72
N ALA A 17 4.22 -16.90 -5.37
CA ALA A 17 3.09 -16.05 -5.01
C ALA A 17 1.76 -16.77 -5.16
N ASP A 18 1.59 -17.57 -6.22
CA ASP A 18 0.34 -18.28 -6.45
C ASP A 18 0.05 -19.31 -5.37
N SER A 19 1.05 -20.11 -4.99
CA SER A 19 0.90 -21.08 -3.90
C SER A 19 0.62 -20.38 -2.57
N LEU A 20 1.29 -19.28 -2.30
CA LEU A 20 1.09 -18.57 -1.05
C LEU A 20 -0.28 -17.92 -0.97
N ARG A 21 -0.76 -17.33 -2.07
CA ARG A 21 -2.13 -16.79 -2.14
C ARG A 21 -3.16 -17.90 -1.87
N ALA A 22 -2.97 -19.08 -2.48
CA ALA A 22 -3.86 -20.22 -2.25
C ALA A 22 -3.87 -20.65 -0.78
N TRP A 23 -2.72 -20.62 -0.12
CA TRP A 23 -2.61 -20.94 1.30
C TRP A 23 -3.43 -19.97 2.17
N TYR A 24 -3.27 -18.66 1.95
CA TYR A 24 -4.01 -17.64 2.70
C TYR A 24 -5.52 -17.73 2.45
N LYS A 25 -5.89 -17.98 1.21
CA LYS A 25 -7.31 -18.15 0.84
C LYS A 25 -7.92 -19.34 1.53
N ARG A 26 -7.21 -20.48 1.52
CA ARG A 26 -7.71 -21.73 2.08
C ARG A 26 -7.77 -21.70 3.59
N HIS A 27 -6.72 -21.23 4.25
CA HIS A 27 -6.56 -21.38 5.70
C HIS A 27 -7.01 -20.16 6.49
N LEU A 28 -6.93 -18.96 5.94
CA LEU A 28 -7.35 -17.75 6.61
C LEU A 28 -8.60 -17.11 6.01
N GLY A 29 -9.15 -17.70 4.95
CA GLY A 29 -10.40 -17.24 4.37
C GLY A 29 -10.31 -15.91 3.65
N LEU A 30 -9.12 -15.48 3.23
CA LEU A 30 -8.97 -14.24 2.51
C LEU A 30 -9.46 -14.39 1.06
N ASP A 31 -10.42 -13.58 0.66
CA ASP A 31 -10.97 -13.62 -0.69
C ASP A 31 -10.06 -12.86 -1.66
N ILE A 32 -8.92 -13.48 -1.96
CA ILE A 32 -7.89 -12.87 -2.79
C ILE A 32 -8.38 -12.75 -4.22
N GLN A 33 -8.34 -11.55 -4.77
CA GLN A 33 -8.82 -11.22 -6.10
C GLN A 33 -7.75 -11.51 -7.16
N ASP A 34 -8.13 -11.46 -8.44
CA ASP A 34 -7.23 -11.79 -9.54
C ASP A 34 -5.98 -10.90 -9.61
N TRP A 35 -6.05 -9.68 -9.07
CA TRP A 35 -4.90 -8.78 -9.04
C TRP A 35 -3.88 -9.11 -7.96
N GLY A 36 -4.13 -10.13 -7.13
CA GLY A 36 -3.15 -10.65 -6.16
C GLY A 36 -3.35 -10.25 -4.72
N GLY A 37 -4.43 -9.54 -4.41
CA GLY A 37 -4.71 -9.10 -3.04
C GLY A 37 -6.20 -8.85 -2.81
N LEU A 38 -6.49 -8.14 -1.74
CA LEU A 38 -7.86 -7.75 -1.40
C LEU A 38 -7.84 -6.49 -0.55
N ALA A 39 -9.01 -5.86 -0.43
CA ALA A 39 -9.20 -4.73 0.49
C ALA A 39 -9.89 -5.23 1.76
N LEU A 40 -9.40 -4.82 2.90
CA LEU A 40 -9.98 -5.14 4.20
C LEU A 40 -10.65 -3.90 4.80
N PRO A 41 -11.81 -4.02 5.47
CA PRO A 41 -12.54 -5.25 5.79
C PRO A 41 -13.24 -5.84 4.56
N PRO A 42 -13.50 -7.17 4.58
CA PRO A 42 -14.16 -7.83 3.45
C PRO A 42 -15.62 -7.40 3.31
N PRO A 43 -16.19 -7.45 2.07
CA PRO A 43 -17.54 -6.96 1.79
C PRO A 43 -18.66 -7.46 2.72
N PRO A 44 -18.67 -8.72 3.21
CA PRO A 44 -19.76 -9.17 4.09
C PRO A 44 -19.86 -8.42 5.43
N THR A 45 -18.81 -7.70 5.84
CA THR A 45 -18.83 -6.91 7.07
C THR A 45 -19.37 -5.51 6.87
N GLN A 46 -19.72 -5.16 5.62
CA GLN A 46 -20.24 -3.84 5.28
C GLN A 46 -21.76 -3.89 5.13
N PRO A 47 -22.48 -2.82 5.54
CA PRO A 47 -23.92 -2.77 5.33
C PRO A 47 -24.26 -2.89 3.85
N ALA A 48 -25.37 -3.58 3.53
CA ALA A 48 -25.85 -3.74 2.17
C ALA A 48 -26.06 -2.36 1.53
N GLY A 49 -25.52 -2.19 0.30
CA GLY A 49 -25.66 -0.94 -0.43
C GLY A 49 -24.72 0.17 0.01
N SER A 50 -23.91 -0.04 1.04
CA SER A 50 -22.93 0.98 1.43
C SER A 50 -21.70 0.90 0.53
N LYS A 51 -21.21 2.08 0.11
CA LYS A 51 -19.90 2.20 -0.53
C LYS A 51 -18.92 2.61 0.56
N THR A 52 -18.14 1.66 1.04
CA THR A 52 -17.07 2.01 1.99
C THR A 52 -16.02 2.81 1.26
N PRO A 53 -15.70 4.04 1.70
CA PRO A 53 -14.65 4.84 1.05
C PRO A 53 -13.31 4.10 1.04
N LEU A 54 -12.52 4.28 -0.02
CA LEU A 54 -11.17 3.73 -0.09
C LEU A 54 -10.33 4.13 1.13
N ALA A 55 -10.57 5.32 1.68
CA ALA A 55 -9.89 5.79 2.88
C ALA A 55 -10.11 4.91 4.11
N SER A 56 -11.15 4.06 4.11
CA SER A 56 -11.46 3.16 5.21
C SER A 56 -10.95 1.74 5.00
N HIS A 57 -10.34 1.46 3.85
CA HIS A 57 -9.83 0.13 3.53
C HIS A 57 -8.33 0.04 3.80
N THR A 58 -7.87 -1.17 4.15
CA THR A 58 -6.46 -1.53 4.13
C THR A 58 -6.25 -2.56 3.02
N THR A 59 -5.42 -2.24 2.06
CA THR A 59 -5.10 -3.15 0.96
C THR A 59 -4.06 -4.16 1.41
N TRP A 60 -4.31 -5.45 1.16
CA TRP A 60 -3.38 -6.54 1.46
C TRP A 60 -3.04 -7.21 0.15
N CYS A 61 -1.74 -7.41 -0.14
CA CYS A 61 -1.34 -7.93 -1.44
C CYS A 61 -0.02 -8.69 -1.37
N ILE A 62 0.07 -9.80 -2.11
CA ILE A 62 1.30 -10.55 -2.29
C ILE A 62 1.87 -10.23 -3.67
N PHE A 63 3.15 -9.87 -3.71
CA PHE A 63 3.90 -9.56 -4.92
C PHE A 63 4.87 -10.70 -5.26
N PRO A 64 5.21 -10.90 -6.55
CA PRO A 64 6.27 -11.84 -6.91
C PRO A 64 7.63 -11.40 -6.32
N ALA A 65 8.50 -12.38 -6.06
CA ALA A 65 9.82 -12.10 -5.48
C ALA A 65 10.68 -11.19 -6.34
N ASP A 66 10.49 -11.21 -7.65
CA ASP A 66 11.25 -10.40 -8.62
C ASP A 66 10.65 -9.03 -8.87
N SER A 67 9.59 -8.65 -8.16
CA SER A 67 9.00 -7.31 -8.29
C SER A 67 10.00 -6.24 -7.85
N ASP A 68 10.11 -5.17 -8.63
CA ASP A 68 10.93 -4.02 -8.30
C ASP A 68 10.15 -2.91 -7.59
N TYR A 69 8.86 -3.13 -7.33
CA TYR A 69 7.98 -2.11 -6.77
C TYR A 69 8.42 -1.65 -5.37
N PHE A 70 9.11 -2.51 -4.62
CA PHE A 70 9.55 -2.22 -3.26
C PHE A 70 10.95 -1.56 -3.20
N GLY A 71 11.46 -1.05 -4.30
CA GLY A 71 12.74 -0.34 -4.33
C GLY A 71 13.88 -1.10 -4.99
N GLY A 72 13.61 -1.86 -6.05
CA GLY A 72 14.60 -2.57 -6.84
C GLY A 72 14.98 -3.92 -6.26
N THR A 73 16.09 -4.52 -6.78
CA THR A 73 16.48 -5.88 -6.44
C THR A 73 16.94 -6.05 -4.98
N ARG A 74 17.27 -4.94 -4.31
CA ARG A 74 17.66 -4.93 -2.90
C ARG A 74 16.55 -4.44 -1.98
N GLY A 75 15.35 -4.25 -2.52
CA GLY A 75 14.20 -3.83 -1.73
C GLY A 75 13.86 -4.84 -0.66
N ALA A 76 13.32 -4.36 0.45
CA ALA A 76 12.82 -5.22 1.52
C ALA A 76 11.76 -6.18 0.98
N PRO A 77 11.55 -7.34 1.63
CA PRO A 77 10.50 -8.27 1.19
C PRO A 77 9.09 -7.78 1.46
N PHE A 78 8.93 -6.62 2.08
CA PHE A 78 7.63 -6.02 2.38
C PHE A 78 7.66 -4.52 2.08
N MET A 79 6.48 -3.93 1.92
CA MET A 79 6.31 -2.48 1.86
C MET A 79 5.00 -2.13 2.54
N VAL A 80 5.04 -1.10 3.39
CA VAL A 80 3.84 -0.59 4.06
C VAL A 80 3.39 0.67 3.35
N ASN A 81 2.09 0.77 3.12
CA ASN A 81 1.44 1.95 2.59
C ASN A 81 0.77 2.69 3.74
N TYR A 82 1.07 3.98 3.89
CA TYR A 82 0.43 4.83 4.88
C TYR A 82 -0.53 5.80 4.21
N ARG A 83 -1.74 5.92 4.75
CA ARG A 83 -2.69 6.94 4.31
C ARG A 83 -2.29 8.30 4.83
N VAL A 84 -2.44 9.31 3.97
CA VAL A 84 -2.15 10.71 4.31
C VAL A 84 -3.29 11.59 3.81
N ALA A 85 -3.50 12.73 4.45
CA ALA A 85 -4.55 13.67 4.06
C ALA A 85 -4.14 14.60 2.93
N ASP A 86 -2.85 14.98 2.89
CA ASP A 86 -2.30 15.92 1.91
C ASP A 86 -0.93 15.44 1.46
N LEU A 87 -0.91 14.67 0.38
CA LEU A 87 0.34 14.06 -0.10
C LEU A 87 1.32 15.12 -0.60
N ASP A 88 0.88 16.06 -1.41
CA ASP A 88 1.80 17.05 -2.00
C ASP A 88 2.45 17.90 -0.91
N GLY A 89 1.66 18.33 0.07
CA GLY A 89 2.19 19.08 1.21
C GLY A 89 3.16 18.28 2.05
N LEU A 90 2.86 17.01 2.29
CA LEU A 90 3.75 16.14 3.04
C LEU A 90 5.07 15.88 2.30
N LEU A 91 5.00 15.57 1.01
CA LEU A 91 6.23 15.33 0.23
C LEU A 91 7.14 16.57 0.21
N ALA A 92 6.55 17.77 0.07
CA ALA A 92 7.32 19.00 0.12
C ALA A 92 7.99 19.20 1.49
N LEU A 93 7.26 18.89 2.56
CA LEU A 93 7.78 18.99 3.92
C LEU A 93 8.93 17.99 4.15
N LEU A 94 8.76 16.75 3.73
CA LEU A 94 9.79 15.72 3.88
C LEU A 94 11.06 16.10 3.11
N LYS A 95 10.93 16.66 1.92
CA LYS A 95 12.10 17.16 1.16
C LYS A 95 12.84 18.26 1.92
N ARG A 96 12.11 19.19 2.52
CA ARG A 96 12.72 20.25 3.34
C ARG A 96 13.42 19.69 4.58
N GLU A 97 12.93 18.58 5.10
CA GLU A 97 13.54 17.91 6.25
C GLU A 97 14.73 17.03 5.87
N GLY A 98 15.07 16.94 4.60
CA GLY A 98 16.20 16.16 4.12
C GLY A 98 15.93 14.68 3.93
N CYS A 99 14.65 14.27 3.89
CA CYS A 99 14.28 12.88 3.68
C CYS A 99 14.49 12.46 2.22
N ALA A 100 14.73 11.16 2.00
CA ALA A 100 14.96 10.59 0.68
C ALA A 100 13.61 10.35 -0.04
N VAL A 101 13.05 11.40 -0.62
CA VAL A 101 11.76 11.37 -1.33
C VAL A 101 11.98 11.07 -2.81
N ASP A 102 11.23 10.10 -3.36
CA ASP A 102 11.28 9.80 -4.79
C ASP A 102 10.80 11.01 -5.60
N ASP A 103 11.44 11.25 -6.75
CA ASP A 103 11.01 12.30 -7.67
C ASP A 103 9.69 11.98 -8.36
N LYS A 104 9.37 10.69 -8.48
CA LYS A 104 8.17 10.21 -9.15
C LYS A 104 6.98 10.19 -8.21
N THR A 105 5.83 10.63 -8.71
CA THR A 105 4.52 10.43 -8.07
C THR A 105 3.56 9.83 -9.08
N GLU A 106 2.49 9.23 -8.61
CA GLU A 106 1.44 8.68 -9.48
C GLU A 106 0.08 9.22 -9.06
N VAL A 107 -0.76 9.50 -10.06
CA VAL A 107 -2.16 9.89 -9.87
C VAL A 107 -3.02 8.95 -10.69
N SER A 108 -4.03 8.37 -10.06
CA SER A 108 -4.95 7.44 -10.71
C SER A 108 -6.34 7.58 -10.09
N GLU A 109 -7.26 6.72 -10.55
CA GLU A 109 -8.60 6.65 -9.94
C GLU A 109 -8.56 6.24 -8.46
N TYR A 110 -7.45 5.62 -8.03
CA TYR A 110 -7.26 5.20 -6.63
C TYR A 110 -6.66 6.29 -5.76
N GLY A 111 -6.34 7.45 -6.31
CA GLY A 111 -5.81 8.59 -5.59
C GLY A 111 -4.41 8.96 -6.00
N ARG A 112 -3.68 9.53 -5.07
CA ARG A 112 -2.30 10.02 -5.29
C ARG A 112 -1.32 9.19 -4.48
N PHE A 113 -0.21 8.82 -5.12
CA PHE A 113 0.83 7.99 -4.51
C PHE A 113 2.18 8.67 -4.61
N GLY A 114 2.96 8.58 -3.53
CA GLY A 114 4.35 9.01 -3.51
C GLY A 114 5.16 8.05 -2.66
N TRP A 115 6.48 8.18 -2.70
CA TRP A 115 7.37 7.24 -2.00
C TRP A 115 8.50 7.99 -1.31
N VAL A 116 8.89 7.45 -0.16
CA VAL A 116 10.05 7.92 0.60
C VAL A 116 10.80 6.69 1.11
N THR A 117 12.12 6.80 1.19
CA THR A 117 12.95 5.71 1.73
C THR A 117 13.37 6.09 3.15
N ASP A 118 13.18 5.16 4.09
CA ASP A 118 13.54 5.41 5.48
C ASP A 118 15.06 5.26 5.71
N PRO A 119 15.58 5.62 6.90
CA PRO A 119 17.03 5.53 7.16
C PRO A 119 17.62 4.12 7.09
N GLU A 120 16.80 3.08 7.19
CA GLU A 120 17.25 1.67 7.08
C GLU A 120 17.12 1.13 5.66
N GLY A 121 16.72 1.98 4.70
CA GLY A 121 16.60 1.59 3.29
C GLY A 121 15.26 0.99 2.91
N ASN A 122 14.26 1.04 3.77
CA ASN A 122 12.93 0.53 3.43
C ASN A 122 12.16 1.57 2.63
N ARG A 123 11.60 1.14 1.51
CA ARG A 123 10.71 1.99 0.72
C ARG A 123 9.34 2.05 1.38
N VAL A 124 8.82 3.24 1.53
CA VAL A 124 7.51 3.52 2.14
C VAL A 124 6.62 4.15 1.09
N GLU A 125 5.40 3.66 0.97
CA GLU A 125 4.41 4.25 0.08
C GLU A 125 3.47 5.16 0.87
N LEU A 126 3.26 6.36 0.35
CA LEU A 126 2.35 7.34 0.93
C LEU A 126 1.18 7.52 -0.03
N TRP A 127 -0.03 7.47 0.47
CA TRP A 127 -1.23 7.42 -0.34
C TRP A 127 -2.29 8.39 0.16
N GLN A 128 -2.70 9.29 -0.73
CA GLN A 128 -3.85 10.15 -0.50
C GLN A 128 -5.03 9.57 -1.26
N PRO A 129 -6.03 8.98 -0.56
CA PRO A 129 -7.21 8.45 -1.24
C PRO A 129 -7.98 9.50 -2.01
N PRO A 130 -8.79 9.11 -3.00
CA PRO A 130 -9.66 10.06 -3.71
C PRO A 130 -10.63 10.74 -2.76
N ALA A 131 -11.02 11.93 -3.13
CA ALA A 131 -12.00 12.72 -2.36
C ALA A 131 -13.40 12.05 -2.39
#